data_bf41a24154f6a717f732d0741d1f38e9
#
_entry.id   bf41a24154f6a717f732d0741d1f38e9
#
_cell.length_a   1.000
_cell.length_b   1.000
_cell.length_c   1.000
_cell.angle_alpha   90.00
_cell.angle_beta   90.00
_cell.angle_gamma   90.00
#
_symmetry.space_group_name_H-M   'P 1'
#
loop_
_entity.id
_entity.type
_entity.pdbx_description
1 polymer ?
#
loop_
_entity_poly.entity_id
_entity_poly.type
_entity_poly.pdbx_seq_one_letter_code
_entity_poly.pdbx_strand_id
1 'polypeptide(L)'
;QKFYKKTIIEVDPLLVLHHLYSKMRITHKAPVFRSLLNNLSNLAQLKGMEYFILLMIGTVTYDGLRETTFWFNLFGTRSYETSFSTMAFLSMNLIVIIFYRFACYFAIRVSGENYDLNEISLKFGHTMLPIAFAYHVTHYLGLLLFESQTLLYRLNDPLGFGWNLFNAQETAVDYFLEPIVLWTIMVIVT
;
A
#
# COMPACT_ATOMS: atom_id res chain seq x y z
N GLN A 1 -28.74 43.37 30.43
CA GLN A 1 -29.16 42.06 29.95
C GLN A 1 -29.20 42.07 28.42
N LYS A 2 -28.15 41.58 27.77
CA LYS A 2 -28.13 41.35 26.30
C LYS A 2 -28.62 39.95 26.04
N PHE A 3 -29.78 39.83 25.41
CA PHE A 3 -30.33 38.58 24.92
C PHE A 3 -29.47 38.04 23.77
N TYR A 4 -28.86 36.90 23.98
CA TYR A 4 -28.27 36.10 22.92
C TYR A 4 -29.39 35.45 22.09
N LYS A 5 -29.65 35.97 20.90
CA LYS A 5 -30.55 35.40 19.94
C LYS A 5 -29.79 34.23 19.26
N LYS A 6 -30.05 33.00 19.71
CA LYS A 6 -29.53 31.78 19.13
C LYS A 6 -30.22 31.60 17.78
N THR A 7 -29.52 31.96 16.70
CA THR A 7 -29.99 31.70 15.34
C THR A 7 -29.88 30.20 15.11
N ILE A 8 -30.99 29.48 15.22
CA ILE A 8 -31.10 28.11 14.77
C ILE A 8 -31.08 28.21 13.25
N ILE A 9 -29.97 27.77 12.63
CA ILE A 9 -29.90 27.58 11.19
C ILE A 9 -30.77 26.36 10.93
N GLU A 10 -32.01 26.58 10.55
CA GLU A 10 -32.89 25.55 10.02
C GLU A 10 -32.29 25.11 8.67
N VAL A 11 -31.52 24.03 8.68
CA VAL A 11 -30.97 23.43 7.47
C VAL A 11 -32.12 22.73 6.78
N ASP A 12 -32.62 23.31 5.69
CA ASP A 12 -33.64 22.72 4.86
C ASP A 12 -33.16 21.36 4.35
N PRO A 13 -33.82 20.23 4.76
CA PRO A 13 -33.40 18.91 4.35
C PRO A 13 -33.42 18.71 2.82
N LEU A 14 -34.31 19.44 2.12
CA LEU A 14 -34.39 19.42 0.66
C LEU A 14 -33.17 20.08 0.01
N LEU A 15 -32.62 21.11 0.62
CA LEU A 15 -31.40 21.78 0.14
C LEU A 15 -30.18 20.86 0.30
N VAL A 16 -30.09 20.12 1.40
CA VAL A 16 -29.03 19.14 1.64
C VAL A 16 -29.17 17.96 0.67
N LEU A 17 -30.38 17.46 0.47
CA LEU A 17 -30.66 16.41 -0.52
C LEU A 17 -30.36 16.87 -1.95
N HIS A 18 -30.74 18.09 -2.29
CA HIS A 18 -30.44 18.66 -3.61
C HIS A 18 -28.94 18.86 -3.82
N HIS A 19 -28.21 19.26 -2.79
CA HIS A 19 -26.74 19.40 -2.84
C HIS A 19 -26.04 18.03 -2.95
N LEU A 20 -26.53 17.02 -2.21
CA LEU A 20 -26.08 15.63 -2.33
C LEU A 20 -26.42 15.04 -3.70
N TYR A 21 -27.64 15.30 -4.20
CA TYR A 21 -28.08 14.83 -5.52
C TYR A 21 -27.31 15.53 -6.65
N SER A 22 -27.00 16.81 -6.55
CA SER A 22 -26.18 17.54 -7.52
C SER A 22 -24.73 17.06 -7.53
N LYS A 23 -24.18 16.66 -6.39
CA LYS A 23 -22.88 15.98 -6.26
C LYS A 23 -22.93 14.54 -6.79
N MET A 24 -24.05 13.86 -6.66
CA MET A 24 -24.29 12.51 -7.21
C MET A 24 -24.80 12.52 -8.65
N ARG A 25 -24.99 13.67 -9.28
CA ARG A 25 -25.32 13.75 -10.70
C ARG A 25 -24.12 13.26 -11.50
N ILE A 26 -24.04 11.97 -11.60
CA ILE A 26 -23.15 11.21 -12.47
C ILE A 26 -23.53 11.60 -13.90
N THR A 27 -22.81 12.56 -14.45
CA THR A 27 -22.81 12.74 -15.90
C THR A 27 -22.26 11.44 -16.50
N HIS A 28 -23.02 10.83 -17.39
CA HIS A 28 -22.83 9.53 -18.04
C HIS A 28 -21.53 9.40 -18.89
N LYS A 29 -20.39 9.91 -18.41
CA LYS A 29 -19.09 9.73 -19.08
C LYS A 29 -18.02 9.36 -18.06
N ALA A 30 -17.78 8.07 -17.92
CA ALA A 30 -16.63 7.45 -17.23
C ALA A 30 -16.20 8.16 -15.92
N PRO A 31 -17.01 8.17 -14.86
CA PRO A 31 -16.73 8.99 -13.68
C PRO A 31 -15.75 8.36 -12.70
N VAL A 32 -15.65 7.02 -12.68
CA VAL A 32 -14.91 6.30 -11.64
C VAL A 32 -13.40 6.53 -11.75
N PHE A 33 -12.84 6.50 -12.95
CA PHE A 33 -11.40 6.70 -13.15
C PHE A 33 -10.96 8.15 -12.88
N ARG A 34 -11.75 9.14 -13.29
CA ARG A 34 -11.42 10.55 -13.02
C ARG A 34 -11.54 10.92 -11.55
N SER A 35 -12.49 10.36 -10.82
CA SER A 35 -12.64 10.63 -9.38
C SER A 35 -11.53 9.96 -8.57
N LEU A 36 -11.06 8.77 -8.95
CA LEU A 36 -9.93 8.11 -8.30
C LEU A 36 -8.62 8.89 -8.51
N LEU A 37 -8.34 9.33 -9.73
CA LEU A 37 -7.14 10.13 -10.03
C LEU A 37 -7.17 11.50 -9.34
N ASN A 38 -8.33 12.18 -9.30
CA ASN A 38 -8.46 13.44 -8.57
C ASN A 38 -8.35 13.24 -7.05
N ASN A 39 -8.86 12.15 -6.50
CA ASN A 39 -8.71 11.84 -5.08
C ASN A 39 -7.27 11.45 -4.75
N LEU A 40 -6.59 10.71 -5.62
CA LEU A 40 -5.16 10.41 -5.49
C LEU A 40 -4.33 11.70 -5.52
N SER A 41 -4.60 12.64 -6.42
CA SER A 41 -3.90 13.94 -6.46
C SER A 41 -4.13 14.78 -5.19
N ASN A 42 -5.30 14.66 -4.56
CA ASN A 42 -5.59 15.35 -3.30
C ASN A 42 -4.95 14.67 -2.07
N LEU A 43 -4.84 13.34 -2.08
CA LEU A 43 -4.06 12.60 -1.08
C LEU A 43 -2.59 12.99 -1.10
N ALA A 44 -2.12 13.52 -2.23
CA ALA A 44 -0.76 13.98 -2.50
C ALA A 44 -0.26 15.05 -1.54
N GLN A 45 -1.12 15.75 -0.90
CA GLN A 45 -0.75 16.87 -0.04
C GLN A 45 -0.53 16.45 1.43
N LEU A 46 -0.73 15.18 1.77
CA LEU A 46 -0.44 14.68 3.11
C LEU A 46 1.08 14.58 3.31
N LYS A 47 1.61 15.43 4.17
CA LYS A 47 3.03 15.38 4.54
C LYS A 47 3.39 14.00 5.08
N GLY A 48 4.47 13.42 4.55
CA GLY A 48 4.94 12.09 4.97
C GLY A 48 4.35 10.92 4.16
N MET A 49 3.41 11.17 3.26
CA MET A 49 2.84 10.12 2.41
C MET A 49 3.90 9.48 1.51
N GLU A 50 4.87 10.27 1.05
CA GLU A 50 6.00 9.78 0.28
C GLU A 50 6.80 8.71 1.01
N TYR A 51 7.02 8.89 2.32
CA TYR A 51 7.72 7.88 3.13
C TYR A 51 6.92 6.60 3.29
N PHE A 52 5.60 6.71 3.45
CA PHE A 52 4.73 5.53 3.50
C PHE A 52 4.80 4.73 2.19
N ILE A 53 4.73 5.40 1.05
CA ILE A 53 4.84 4.77 -0.27
C ILE A 53 6.22 4.13 -0.45
N LEU A 54 7.30 4.81 -0.03
CA LEU A 54 8.65 4.27 -0.11
C LEU A 54 8.84 3.07 0.80
N LEU A 55 8.22 3.04 1.99
CA LEU A 55 8.21 1.87 2.86
C LEU A 55 7.46 0.70 2.21
N MET A 56 6.32 0.94 1.57
CA MET A 56 5.63 -0.10 0.79
C MET A 56 6.56 -0.70 -0.27
N ILE A 57 7.22 0.13 -1.08
CA ILE A 57 8.13 -0.32 -2.12
C ILE A 57 9.33 -1.07 -1.51
N GLY A 58 9.92 -0.53 -0.45
CA GLY A 58 11.08 -1.13 0.22
C GLY A 58 10.78 -2.49 0.83
N THR A 59 9.59 -2.66 1.42
CA THR A 59 9.11 -3.93 1.98
C THR A 59 9.07 -5.02 0.92
N VAL A 60 8.35 -4.76 -0.17
CA VAL A 60 8.20 -5.77 -1.24
C VAL A 60 9.52 -6.01 -1.98
N THR A 61 10.36 -4.98 -2.12
CA THR A 61 11.70 -5.14 -2.70
C THR A 61 12.57 -6.05 -1.82
N TYR A 62 12.51 -5.90 -0.50
CA TYR A 62 13.23 -6.77 0.43
C TYR A 62 12.71 -8.22 0.35
N ASP A 63 11.40 -8.41 0.37
CA ASP A 63 10.80 -9.75 0.28
C ASP A 63 11.21 -10.45 -1.02
N GLY A 64 11.12 -9.75 -2.14
CA GLY A 64 11.55 -10.31 -3.43
C GLY A 64 13.05 -10.60 -3.49
N LEU A 65 13.90 -9.73 -2.92
CA LEU A 65 15.34 -9.93 -2.87
C LEU A 65 15.73 -11.13 -2.01
N ARG A 66 15.06 -11.29 -0.87
CA ARG A 66 15.31 -12.38 0.08
C ARG A 66 15.07 -13.76 -0.53
N GLU A 67 14.12 -13.89 -1.44
CA GLU A 67 13.79 -15.16 -2.13
C GLU A 67 14.77 -15.50 -3.26
N THR A 68 15.73 -14.62 -3.57
CA THR A 68 16.69 -14.87 -4.66
C THR A 68 17.86 -15.76 -4.22
N THR A 69 18.34 -16.57 -5.14
CA THR A 69 19.59 -17.33 -4.95
C THR A 69 20.79 -16.44 -4.71
N PHE A 70 20.80 -15.23 -5.27
CA PHE A 70 21.82 -14.21 -5.01
C PHE A 70 21.90 -13.86 -3.51
N TRP A 71 20.77 -13.62 -2.87
CA TRP A 71 20.70 -13.31 -1.44
C TRP A 71 21.22 -14.46 -0.59
N PHE A 72 20.78 -15.68 -0.90
CA PHE A 72 21.23 -16.87 -0.19
C PHE A 72 22.73 -17.12 -0.36
N ASN A 73 23.28 -16.94 -1.56
CA ASN A 73 24.72 -17.07 -1.81
C ASN A 73 25.57 -16.05 -1.05
N LEU A 74 25.02 -14.86 -0.80
CA LEU A 74 25.72 -13.79 -0.11
C LEU A 74 25.72 -13.97 1.41
N PHE A 75 24.59 -14.38 1.99
CA PHE A 75 24.39 -14.41 3.44
C PHE A 75 24.22 -15.82 4.02
N GLY A 76 24.00 -16.82 3.20
CA GLY A 76 23.86 -18.21 3.62
C GLY A 76 22.75 -18.42 4.67
N THR A 77 23.04 -19.23 5.70
CA THR A 77 22.10 -19.55 6.77
C THR A 77 21.72 -18.34 7.65
N ARG A 78 22.56 -17.28 7.67
CA ARG A 78 22.24 -16.06 8.43
C ARG A 78 20.99 -15.36 7.92
N SER A 79 20.61 -15.58 6.66
CA SER A 79 19.40 -15.02 6.07
C SER A 79 18.11 -15.47 6.80
N TYR A 80 18.17 -16.54 7.59
CA TYR A 80 17.04 -17.06 8.38
C TYR A 80 17.04 -16.58 9.84
N GLU A 81 18.12 -15.94 10.30
CA GLU A 81 18.16 -15.36 11.64
C GLU A 81 17.24 -14.14 11.74
N THR A 82 16.36 -14.11 12.73
CA THR A 82 15.38 -13.03 12.90
C THR A 82 16.04 -11.66 13.05
N SER A 83 17.12 -11.58 13.86
CA SER A 83 17.85 -10.32 14.08
C SER A 83 18.49 -9.82 12.79
N PHE A 84 19.15 -10.69 12.03
CA PHE A 84 19.74 -10.34 10.74
C PHE A 84 18.67 -9.90 9.75
N SER A 85 17.60 -10.66 9.61
CA SER A 85 16.49 -10.33 8.69
C SER A 85 15.85 -8.98 9.02
N THR A 86 15.67 -8.66 10.32
CA THR A 86 15.14 -7.37 10.74
C THR A 86 16.08 -6.22 10.38
N MET A 87 17.38 -6.39 10.63
CA MET A 87 18.39 -5.37 10.26
C MET A 87 18.46 -5.16 8.74
N ALA A 88 18.44 -6.24 7.98
CA ALA A 88 18.45 -6.20 6.53
C ALA A 88 17.19 -5.53 5.95
N PHE A 89 16.02 -5.84 6.51
CA PHE A 89 14.75 -5.19 6.17
C PHE A 89 14.79 -3.68 6.41
N LEU A 90 15.24 -3.24 7.60
CA LEU A 90 15.36 -1.82 7.91
C LEU A 90 16.38 -1.11 7.02
N SER A 91 17.51 -1.78 6.76
CA SER A 91 18.56 -1.25 5.87
C SER A 91 18.06 -1.08 4.45
N MET A 92 17.30 -2.05 3.93
CA MET A 92 16.73 -1.97 2.58
C MET A 92 15.74 -0.83 2.45
N ASN A 93 14.85 -0.65 3.42
CA ASN A 93 13.92 0.47 3.44
C ASN A 93 14.66 1.83 3.48
N LEU A 94 15.71 1.93 4.28
CA LEU A 94 16.54 3.13 4.34
C LEU A 94 17.24 3.41 2.99
N ILE A 95 17.79 2.38 2.34
CA ILE A 95 18.42 2.49 1.01
C ILE A 95 17.43 3.01 -0.02
N VAL A 96 16.21 2.48 -0.05
CA VAL A 96 15.16 2.95 -0.97
C VAL A 96 14.83 4.43 -0.74
N ILE A 97 14.69 4.86 0.51
CA ILE A 97 14.43 6.25 0.86
C ILE A 97 15.59 7.16 0.41
N ILE A 98 16.83 6.78 0.70
CA ILE A 98 18.02 7.55 0.32
C ILE A 98 18.13 7.65 -1.20
N PHE A 99 17.95 6.52 -1.91
CA PHE A 99 18.02 6.49 -3.37
C PHE A 99 16.95 7.38 -4.01
N TYR A 100 15.73 7.33 -3.51
CA TYR A 100 14.64 8.18 -3.98
C TYR A 100 14.95 9.67 -3.76
N ARG A 101 15.38 10.05 -2.55
CA ARG A 101 15.76 11.44 -2.23
C ARG A 101 16.92 11.93 -3.10
N PHE A 102 17.88 11.06 -3.34
CA PHE A 102 19.00 11.35 -4.25
C PHE A 102 18.51 11.57 -5.69
N ALA A 103 17.62 10.73 -6.19
CA ALA A 103 17.01 10.88 -7.51
C ALA A 103 16.26 12.23 -7.66
N CYS A 104 15.45 12.60 -6.66
CA CYS A 104 14.77 13.90 -6.63
C CYS A 104 15.77 15.08 -6.62
N TYR A 105 16.82 15.00 -5.79
CA TYR A 105 17.87 16.01 -5.75
C TYR A 105 18.58 16.14 -7.10
N PHE A 106 18.92 15.02 -7.72
CA PHE A 106 19.57 15.01 -9.03
C PHE A 106 18.66 15.62 -10.12
N ALA A 107 17.36 15.29 -10.10
CA ALA A 107 16.38 15.87 -11.03
C ALA A 107 16.30 17.40 -10.90
N ILE A 108 16.29 17.95 -9.68
CA ILE A 108 16.35 19.40 -9.44
C ILE A 108 17.64 20.01 -10.01
N ARG A 109 18.77 19.34 -9.80
CA ARG A 109 20.07 19.85 -10.32
C ARG A 109 20.12 19.91 -11.84
N VAL A 110 19.54 18.90 -12.50
CA VAL A 110 19.52 18.84 -13.97
C VAL A 110 18.52 19.85 -14.57
N SER A 111 17.40 20.12 -13.88
CA SER A 111 16.41 21.11 -14.37
C SER A 111 16.93 22.55 -14.35
N GLY A 112 17.94 22.85 -13.52
CA GLY A 112 18.48 24.20 -13.35
C GLY A 112 17.57 25.18 -12.61
N GLU A 113 16.44 24.69 -12.08
CA GLU A 113 15.47 25.51 -11.35
C GLU A 113 15.61 25.30 -9.83
N ASN A 114 15.24 26.34 -9.08
CA ASN A 114 15.29 26.30 -7.61
C ASN A 114 13.98 25.78 -7.02
N TYR A 115 13.82 24.47 -7.01
CA TYR A 115 12.69 23.80 -6.33
C TYR A 115 13.08 23.34 -4.92
N ASP A 116 12.10 23.35 -4.00
CA ASP A 116 12.30 22.71 -2.70
C ASP A 116 12.28 21.18 -2.84
N LEU A 117 13.31 20.51 -2.29
CA LEU A 117 13.46 19.07 -2.35
C LEU A 117 12.26 18.33 -1.73
N ASN A 118 11.70 18.87 -0.63
CA ASN A 118 10.56 18.22 0.03
C ASN A 118 9.29 18.32 -0.81
N GLU A 119 9.08 19.47 -1.47
CA GLU A 119 7.92 19.64 -2.35
C GLU A 119 8.00 18.71 -3.56
N ILE A 120 9.17 18.62 -4.20
CA ILE A 120 9.38 17.72 -5.33
C ILE A 120 9.25 16.26 -4.90
N SER A 121 9.87 15.87 -3.78
CA SER A 121 9.77 14.52 -3.23
C SER A 121 8.32 14.14 -2.95
N LEU A 122 7.53 15.02 -2.37
CA LEU A 122 6.12 14.80 -2.10
C LEU A 122 5.33 14.61 -3.40
N LYS A 123 5.50 15.47 -4.39
CA LYS A 123 4.80 15.40 -5.67
C LYS A 123 5.14 14.13 -6.46
N PHE A 124 6.42 13.79 -6.58
CA PHE A 124 6.83 12.56 -7.26
C PHE A 124 6.43 11.30 -6.51
N GLY A 125 6.49 11.30 -5.17
CA GLY A 125 6.07 10.16 -4.35
C GLY A 125 4.66 9.70 -4.66
N HIS A 126 3.76 10.62 -4.99
CA HIS A 126 2.37 10.33 -5.33
C HIS A 126 2.19 9.58 -6.62
N THR A 127 3.02 9.89 -7.62
CA THR A 127 2.96 9.19 -8.92
C THR A 127 3.34 7.73 -8.77
N MET A 128 4.07 7.38 -7.70
CA MET A 128 4.46 6.00 -7.40
C MET A 128 3.39 5.22 -6.63
N LEU A 129 2.38 5.88 -6.06
CA LEU A 129 1.34 5.23 -5.26
C LEU A 129 0.60 4.11 -6.01
N PRO A 130 0.11 4.31 -7.26
CA PRO A 130 -0.56 3.25 -8.00
C PRO A 130 0.35 2.04 -8.24
N ILE A 131 1.62 2.28 -8.56
CA ILE A 131 2.61 1.23 -8.81
C ILE A 131 2.90 0.47 -7.51
N ALA A 132 3.14 1.18 -6.40
CA ALA A 132 3.38 0.57 -5.09
C ALA A 132 2.19 -0.29 -4.66
N PHE A 133 0.96 0.20 -4.86
CA PHE A 133 -0.26 -0.54 -4.53
C PHE A 133 -0.44 -1.78 -5.40
N ALA A 134 -0.32 -1.64 -6.73
CA ALA A 134 -0.45 -2.77 -7.66
C ALA A 134 0.59 -3.85 -7.35
N TYR A 135 1.84 -3.45 -7.09
CA TYR A 135 2.91 -4.38 -6.76
C TYR A 135 2.65 -5.11 -5.43
N HIS A 136 2.11 -4.43 -4.40
CA HIS A 136 1.70 -5.09 -3.17
C HIS A 136 0.60 -6.13 -3.40
N VAL A 137 -0.44 -5.73 -4.13
CA VAL A 137 -1.55 -6.65 -4.42
C VAL A 137 -1.04 -7.90 -5.14
N THR A 138 -0.22 -7.73 -6.18
CA THR A 138 0.30 -8.86 -6.96
C THR A 138 1.26 -9.73 -6.14
N HIS A 139 2.15 -9.13 -5.36
CA HIS A 139 3.12 -9.87 -4.56
C HIS A 139 2.44 -10.75 -3.50
N TYR A 140 1.42 -10.21 -2.82
CA TYR A 140 0.70 -10.95 -1.78
C TYR A 140 -0.53 -11.72 -2.28
N LEU A 141 -0.85 -11.66 -3.57
CA LEU A 141 -2.01 -12.36 -4.13
C LEU A 141 -1.93 -13.87 -3.93
N GLY A 142 -0.77 -14.46 -4.18
CA GLY A 142 -0.55 -15.90 -3.97
C GLY A 142 -0.73 -16.28 -2.50
N LEU A 143 -0.16 -15.51 -1.59
CA LEU A 143 -0.30 -15.72 -0.17
C LEU A 143 -1.77 -15.59 0.27
N LEU A 144 -2.49 -14.59 -0.24
CA LEU A 144 -3.90 -14.40 0.05
C LEU A 144 -4.77 -15.55 -0.47
N LEU A 145 -4.51 -16.06 -1.67
CA LEU A 145 -5.32 -17.12 -2.29
C LEU A 145 -5.05 -18.51 -1.69
N PHE A 146 -3.81 -18.80 -1.36
CA PHE A 146 -3.41 -20.13 -0.91
C PHE A 146 -3.23 -20.23 0.58
N GLU A 147 -2.41 -19.38 1.18
CA GLU A 147 -2.12 -19.42 2.62
C GLU A 147 -3.33 -19.02 3.48
N SER A 148 -4.25 -18.21 2.97
CA SER A 148 -5.48 -17.87 3.69
C SER A 148 -6.38 -19.08 3.97
N GLN A 149 -6.24 -20.18 3.23
CA GLN A 149 -7.00 -21.41 3.48
C GLN A 149 -6.64 -22.04 4.83
N THR A 150 -5.41 -21.82 5.30
CA THR A 150 -4.97 -22.30 6.61
C THR A 150 -5.25 -21.31 7.75
N LEU A 151 -5.84 -20.16 7.45
CA LEU A 151 -6.04 -19.08 8.44
C LEU A 151 -6.86 -19.52 9.65
N LEU A 152 -7.97 -20.24 9.43
CA LEU A 152 -8.82 -20.73 10.51
C LEU A 152 -8.08 -21.73 11.40
N TYR A 153 -7.28 -22.61 10.80
CA TYR A 153 -6.44 -23.53 11.56
C TYR A 153 -5.39 -22.79 12.40
N ARG A 154 -4.70 -21.80 11.81
CA ARG A 154 -3.71 -21.00 12.55
C ARG A 154 -4.34 -20.16 13.66
N LEU A 155 -5.55 -19.63 13.45
CA LEU A 155 -6.31 -18.91 14.47
C LEU A 155 -6.89 -19.82 15.56
N ASN A 156 -6.93 -21.13 15.34
CA ASN A 156 -7.40 -22.09 16.32
C ASN A 156 -6.50 -22.13 17.58
N ASP A 157 -5.20 -21.94 17.39
CA ASP A 157 -4.22 -21.81 18.47
C ASP A 157 -3.14 -20.74 18.16
N PRO A 158 -3.48 -19.45 18.22
CA PRO A 158 -2.61 -18.38 17.76
C PRO A 158 -1.35 -18.20 18.59
N LEU A 159 -1.33 -18.74 19.80
CA LEU A 159 -0.21 -18.61 20.74
C LEU A 159 0.53 -19.94 21.01
N GLY A 160 0.10 -21.04 20.39
CA GLY A 160 0.73 -22.35 20.55
C GLY A 160 0.52 -22.97 21.93
N PHE A 161 -0.58 -22.64 22.64
CA PHE A 161 -0.92 -23.19 23.95
C PHE A 161 -1.77 -24.46 23.90
N GLY A 162 -2.05 -25.00 22.71
CA GLY A 162 -2.92 -26.14 22.53
C GLY A 162 -4.41 -25.80 22.58
N TRP A 163 -4.76 -24.55 22.33
CA TRP A 163 -6.16 -24.12 22.25
C TRP A 163 -6.85 -24.70 21.02
N ASN A 164 -8.14 -24.93 21.13
CA ASN A 164 -8.96 -25.38 20.02
C ASN A 164 -10.20 -24.49 19.92
N LEU A 165 -9.97 -23.21 19.59
CA LEU A 165 -10.99 -22.17 19.63
C LEU A 165 -12.13 -22.38 18.63
N PHE A 166 -11.80 -22.90 17.45
CA PHE A 166 -12.74 -23.03 16.32
C PHE A 166 -12.97 -24.49 15.90
N ASN A 167 -12.42 -25.46 16.64
CA ASN A 167 -12.42 -26.88 16.26
C ASN A 167 -11.97 -27.12 14.79
N ALA A 168 -11.04 -26.28 14.32
CA ALA A 168 -10.54 -26.33 12.96
C ALA A 168 -9.48 -27.41 12.84
N GLN A 169 -9.62 -28.29 11.85
CA GLN A 169 -8.61 -29.27 11.51
C GLN A 169 -7.59 -28.70 10.53
N GLU A 170 -6.38 -29.19 10.62
CA GLU A 170 -5.35 -28.85 9.61
C GLU A 170 -5.80 -29.35 8.24
N THR A 171 -5.95 -28.41 7.30
CA THR A 171 -6.28 -28.72 5.92
C THR A 171 -5.06 -28.49 5.06
N ALA A 172 -4.81 -29.38 4.12
CA ALA A 172 -3.79 -29.14 3.10
C ALA A 172 -4.20 -27.95 2.24
N VAL A 173 -3.21 -27.12 1.89
CA VAL A 173 -3.44 -25.99 0.98
C VAL A 173 -3.78 -26.54 -0.41
N ASP A 174 -4.91 -26.14 -0.96
CA ASP A 174 -5.33 -26.51 -2.30
C ASP A 174 -4.87 -25.43 -3.30
N TYR A 175 -3.96 -25.80 -4.20
CA TYR A 175 -3.48 -24.94 -5.26
C TYR A 175 -4.39 -25.03 -6.48
N PHE A 176 -5.61 -24.49 -6.34
CA PHE A 176 -6.67 -24.56 -7.36
C PHE A 176 -6.38 -23.73 -8.64
N LEU A 177 -5.33 -22.90 -8.64
CA LEU A 177 -4.88 -22.17 -9.81
C LEU A 177 -3.52 -22.70 -10.27
N GLU A 178 -3.41 -22.95 -11.55
CA GLU A 178 -2.10 -23.26 -12.14
C GLU A 178 -1.15 -22.05 -12.02
N PRO A 179 0.15 -22.29 -11.78
CA PRO A 179 1.13 -21.20 -11.62
C PRO A 179 1.14 -20.21 -12.78
N ILE A 180 0.90 -20.67 -14.00
CA ILE A 180 0.86 -19.80 -15.19
C ILE A 180 -0.34 -18.86 -15.17
N VAL A 181 -1.49 -19.32 -14.67
CA VAL A 181 -2.71 -18.48 -14.55
C VAL A 181 -2.49 -17.42 -13.50
N LEU A 182 -1.96 -17.80 -12.32
CA LEU A 182 -1.64 -16.86 -11.26
C LEU A 182 -0.63 -15.80 -11.74
N TRP A 183 0.44 -16.23 -12.40
CA TRP A 183 1.44 -15.32 -12.96
C TRP A 183 0.83 -14.37 -13.99
N THR A 184 -0.05 -14.86 -14.86
CA THR A 184 -0.74 -14.04 -15.86
C THR A 184 -1.61 -12.97 -15.19
N ILE A 185 -2.36 -13.32 -14.14
CA ILE A 185 -3.17 -12.35 -13.36
C ILE A 185 -2.26 -11.28 -12.74
N MET A 186 -1.14 -11.69 -12.13
CA MET A 186 -0.18 -10.76 -11.55
C MET A 186 0.35 -9.75 -12.57
N VAL A 187 0.72 -10.21 -13.76
CA VAL A 187 1.22 -9.35 -14.85
C VAL A 187 0.15 -8.38 -15.36
N ILE A 188 -1.12 -8.80 -15.45
CA ILE A 188 -2.22 -7.93 -15.89
C ILE A 188 -2.53 -6.83 -14.87
N VAL A 189 -2.40 -7.13 -13.57
CA VAL A 189 -2.70 -6.18 -12.49
C VAL A 189 -1.57 -5.16 -12.27
N THR A 190 -0.32 -5.51 -12.59
CA THR A 190 0.84 -4.63 -12.46
C THR A 190 0.97 -3.70 -13.67
#